data_04d7b46553cc2e09bf7fbfe0a38b5ec3
#
_entry.id   04d7b46553cc2e09bf7fbfe0a38b5ec3
#
_cell.length_a   1.000
_cell.length_b   1.000
_cell.length_c   1.000
_cell.angle_alpha   90.00
_cell.angle_beta   90.00
_cell.angle_gamma   90.00
#
_symmetry.space_group_name_H-M   'P 1'
#
loop_
_entity.id
_entity.type
_entity.pdbx_description
1 polymer ?
#
loop_
_entity_poly.entity_id
_entity_poly.type
_entity_poly.pdbx_seq_one_letter_code
_entity_poly.pdbx_strand_id
1 'polypeptide(L)'
;MTKSGTFVKTVSRRGFVGSALALGAYGAWGTTHPAGVVVTDSSRPPSHDPNLMVFLSDIHLLDNTVRWKNGPTQSSEVLPQLVSEILAIRPLPAQAVVFGDFSASSGWVEDFRLAAAFLKPLADAGIALSFAMGNHDNRACFLRVFPDYKARLLMPDRIVSKVSTPNADLILLDTLKSRPGKDWAEPAQEGNFVEGTIDSAQRAWLADAISSATRPTFVGAHHPAQEARIVKEIVTAPSVFGYIFGHDHVIAENFLHDGYSNSQTVQTATLPSGGFWGDIGYALFRTYHDRAELTFRQTDFYFNRRWQDRSRPKNWRERVKMHDGRMVTFWYDKPANFYHG
;
A
#
# COMPACT_ATOMS: atom_id res chain seq x y z
N MET A 1 -55.85 33.43 26.02
CA MET A 1 -56.13 33.69 24.62
C MET A 1 -54.86 34.12 23.96
N THR A 2 -54.23 33.24 23.20
CA THR A 2 -53.54 33.52 21.93
C THR A 2 -52.85 32.21 21.50
N LYS A 3 -53.13 31.83 20.31
CA LYS A 3 -52.88 30.53 19.65
C LYS A 3 -51.44 30.31 19.28
N SER A 4 -50.92 29.14 19.62
CA SER A 4 -49.70 28.57 19.05
C SER A 4 -49.93 28.15 17.61
N GLY A 5 -49.13 28.66 16.71
CA GLY A 5 -49.10 28.20 15.32
C GLY A 5 -47.87 27.30 15.12
N THR A 6 -48.11 25.99 14.98
CA THR A 6 -47.10 25.01 14.60
C THR A 6 -46.87 25.06 13.09
N PHE A 7 -45.70 25.51 12.67
CA PHE A 7 -45.28 25.41 11.27
C PHE A 7 -44.58 24.08 11.05
N VAL A 8 -45.29 23.16 10.41
CA VAL A 8 -44.72 21.92 9.85
C VAL A 8 -44.13 22.30 8.49
N LYS A 9 -42.81 22.38 8.39
CA LYS A 9 -42.11 22.42 7.10
C LYS A 9 -41.96 20.97 6.57
N THR A 10 -42.77 20.68 5.57
CA THR A 10 -42.65 19.50 4.74
C THR A 10 -41.36 19.60 3.91
N VAL A 11 -40.37 18.81 4.20
CA VAL A 11 -39.17 18.66 3.35
C VAL A 11 -39.50 17.65 2.26
N SER A 12 -39.64 18.13 1.05
CA SER A 12 -39.81 17.36 -0.17
C SER A 12 -38.59 16.47 -0.39
N ARG A 13 -38.84 15.14 -0.46
CA ARG A 13 -37.90 14.16 -1.00
C ARG A 13 -37.70 14.44 -2.49
N ARG A 14 -36.66 15.17 -2.84
CA ARG A 14 -36.13 15.16 -4.21
C ARG A 14 -35.05 14.10 -4.27
N GLY A 15 -35.26 13.14 -5.16
CA GLY A 15 -34.52 11.94 -5.35
C GLY A 15 -33.02 12.19 -5.58
N PHE A 16 -32.24 11.41 -4.90
CA PHE A 16 -30.85 11.16 -5.24
C PHE A 16 -30.88 10.28 -6.50
N VAL A 17 -30.72 10.89 -7.64
CA VAL A 17 -30.46 10.18 -8.89
C VAL A 17 -29.05 9.65 -8.77
N GLY A 18 -28.92 8.34 -8.55
CA GLY A 18 -27.67 7.65 -8.67
C GLY A 18 -27.10 7.87 -10.07
N SER A 19 -25.95 8.51 -10.15
CA SER A 19 -25.18 8.56 -11.38
C SER A 19 -24.62 7.16 -11.60
N ALA A 20 -25.40 6.36 -12.34
CA ALA A 20 -24.83 5.21 -13.02
C ALA A 20 -23.76 5.74 -13.98
N LEU A 21 -22.51 5.42 -13.75
CA LEU A 21 -21.43 5.60 -14.71
C LEU A 21 -21.77 4.73 -15.92
N ALA A 22 -22.44 5.33 -16.88
CA ALA A 22 -22.55 4.81 -18.23
C ALA A 22 -21.13 4.81 -18.81
N LEU A 23 -20.59 3.65 -19.08
CA LEU A 23 -19.46 3.46 -19.98
C LEU A 23 -19.88 3.96 -21.37
N GLY A 24 -19.70 5.25 -21.58
CA GLY A 24 -19.87 5.88 -22.89
C GLY A 24 -18.76 5.37 -23.81
N ALA A 25 -19.16 4.71 -24.86
CA ALA A 25 -18.33 4.45 -26.01
C ALA A 25 -17.73 5.77 -26.51
N TYR A 26 -16.42 5.93 -26.40
CA TYR A 26 -15.73 7.04 -27.05
C TYR A 26 -15.80 6.82 -28.56
N GLY A 27 -16.73 7.52 -29.19
CA GLY A 27 -16.78 7.67 -30.64
C GLY A 27 -15.52 8.39 -31.12
N ALA A 28 -14.79 7.75 -32.02
CA ALA A 28 -13.65 8.32 -32.69
C ALA A 28 -14.09 9.50 -33.53
N TRP A 29 -13.62 10.71 -33.21
CA TRP A 29 -13.66 11.86 -34.13
C TRP A 29 -12.48 11.74 -35.09
N GLY A 30 -12.75 11.22 -36.27
CA GLY A 30 -11.78 11.16 -37.35
C GLY A 30 -11.55 12.52 -37.96
N THR A 31 -10.32 13.03 -37.85
CA THR A 31 -9.79 14.01 -38.80
C THR A 31 -9.06 13.24 -39.88
N THR A 32 -9.51 13.41 -41.11
CA THR A 32 -8.94 12.78 -42.29
C THR A 32 -7.57 13.35 -42.61
N HIS A 33 -6.51 12.57 -42.32
CA HIS A 33 -5.24 12.65 -42.99
C HIS A 33 -4.91 11.27 -43.61
N PRO A 34 -4.48 11.18 -44.86
CA PRO A 34 -4.11 9.92 -45.48
C PRO A 34 -2.70 9.53 -45.09
N ALA A 35 -2.55 8.89 -43.98
CA ALA A 35 -1.35 8.17 -43.59
C ALA A 35 -1.72 7.11 -42.55
N GLY A 36 -1.71 5.84 -42.95
CA GLY A 36 -1.68 4.65 -42.15
C GLY A 36 -2.60 4.61 -40.94
N VAL A 37 -3.82 4.11 -41.09
CA VAL A 37 -4.68 3.75 -39.95
C VAL A 37 -3.98 2.66 -39.15
N VAL A 38 -3.33 3.01 -38.06
CA VAL A 38 -2.97 2.03 -37.02
C VAL A 38 -4.26 1.59 -36.38
N VAL A 39 -4.86 0.53 -36.85
CA VAL A 39 -5.96 -0.14 -36.16
C VAL A 39 -5.34 -0.73 -34.88
N THR A 40 -5.47 -0.01 -33.79
CA THR A 40 -5.20 -0.60 -32.48
C THR A 40 -6.27 -1.65 -32.24
N ASP A 41 -5.87 -2.91 -32.31
CA ASP A 41 -6.73 -4.04 -31.97
C ASP A 41 -7.13 -3.92 -30.48
N SER A 42 -8.30 -3.30 -30.24
CA SER A 42 -8.85 -3.11 -28.90
C SER A 42 -9.37 -4.40 -28.27
N SER A 43 -9.26 -5.53 -28.98
CA SER A 43 -9.71 -6.85 -28.52
C SER A 43 -8.65 -7.59 -27.68
N ARG A 44 -7.40 -7.13 -27.67
CA ARG A 44 -6.34 -7.77 -26.89
C ARG A 44 -6.29 -7.16 -25.50
N PRO A 45 -6.40 -7.98 -24.41
CA PRO A 45 -6.26 -7.45 -23.06
C PRO A 45 -4.90 -6.74 -22.94
N PRO A 46 -4.81 -5.64 -22.17
CA PRO A 46 -3.55 -4.92 -22.00
C PRO A 46 -2.47 -5.88 -21.50
N SER A 47 -1.30 -5.84 -22.14
CA SER A 47 -0.17 -6.65 -21.70
C SER A 47 0.28 -6.23 -20.30
N HIS A 48 0.64 -7.20 -19.46
CA HIS A 48 1.22 -6.97 -18.14
C HIS A 48 2.74 -7.10 -18.20
N ASP A 49 3.43 -6.25 -17.43
CA ASP A 49 4.87 -6.37 -17.23
C ASP A 49 5.11 -7.27 -15.99
N PRO A 50 5.64 -8.49 -16.17
CA PRO A 50 5.87 -9.42 -15.07
C PRO A 50 6.95 -8.95 -14.10
N ASN A 51 7.76 -7.96 -14.47
CA ASN A 51 8.81 -7.37 -13.64
C ASN A 51 8.35 -6.12 -12.90
N LEU A 52 7.13 -5.65 -13.13
CA LEU A 52 6.60 -4.43 -12.52
C LEU A 52 5.53 -4.75 -11.48
N MET A 53 5.75 -4.27 -10.27
CA MET A 53 4.78 -4.23 -9.18
C MET A 53 4.43 -2.78 -8.84
N VAL A 54 3.24 -2.57 -8.32
CA VAL A 54 2.83 -1.31 -7.66
C VAL A 54 2.76 -1.55 -6.16
N PHE A 55 3.29 -0.63 -5.38
CA PHE A 55 3.23 -0.63 -3.93
C PHE A 55 2.34 0.52 -3.45
N LEU A 56 1.31 0.17 -2.70
CA LEU A 56 0.43 1.04 -1.95
C LEU A 56 0.64 0.76 -0.46
N SER A 57 0.43 1.76 0.40
CA SER A 57 0.49 1.60 1.86
C SER A 57 -0.48 2.56 2.52
N ASP A 58 -0.86 2.28 3.77
CA ASP A 58 -1.53 3.26 4.63
C ASP A 58 -2.77 3.88 3.95
N ILE A 59 -3.63 3.04 3.40
CA ILE A 59 -4.83 3.49 2.70
C ILE A 59 -5.93 3.98 3.63
N HIS A 60 -5.89 3.63 4.91
CA HIS A 60 -6.69 4.15 6.03
C HIS A 60 -8.15 4.48 5.67
N LEU A 61 -8.86 3.50 5.17
CA LEU A 61 -10.27 3.62 4.83
C LEU A 61 -11.17 3.53 6.06
N LEU A 62 -12.29 4.21 6.01
CA LEU A 62 -13.31 4.18 7.04
C LEU A 62 -14.70 4.17 6.40
N ASP A 63 -15.40 3.06 6.50
CA ASP A 63 -16.74 2.91 5.94
C ASP A 63 -17.78 3.75 6.69
N ASN A 64 -17.61 3.89 7.99
CA ASN A 64 -18.63 4.51 8.83
C ASN A 64 -18.13 5.75 9.56
N THR A 65 -18.65 6.91 9.17
CA THR A 65 -18.36 8.20 9.78
C THR A 65 -18.80 8.31 11.24
N VAL A 66 -19.71 7.45 11.71
CA VAL A 66 -20.17 7.43 13.11
C VAL A 66 -19.07 6.97 14.07
N ARG A 67 -18.18 6.08 13.60
CA ARG A 67 -17.05 5.56 14.39
C ARG A 67 -15.87 6.54 14.47
N TRP A 68 -15.85 7.53 13.60
CA TRP A 68 -14.77 8.51 13.55
C TRP A 68 -15.31 9.93 13.70
N LYS A 69 -15.10 10.51 14.86
CA LYS A 69 -15.63 11.85 15.21
C LYS A 69 -15.16 12.99 14.28
N ASN A 70 -14.13 12.76 13.48
CA ASN A 70 -13.53 13.76 12.61
C ASN A 70 -14.03 13.68 11.14
N GLY A 71 -15.03 12.86 10.86
CA GLY A 71 -15.58 12.66 9.52
C GLY A 71 -14.83 11.62 8.67
N PRO A 72 -15.20 11.44 7.39
CA PRO A 72 -14.55 10.47 6.51
C PRO A 72 -13.08 10.80 6.32
N THR A 73 -12.27 9.77 6.13
CA THR A 73 -10.87 9.95 5.74
C THR A 73 -10.81 10.43 4.29
N GLN A 74 -9.79 11.21 3.97
CA GLN A 74 -9.57 11.68 2.60
C GLN A 74 -9.22 10.53 1.65
N SER A 75 -8.80 9.39 2.19
CA SER A 75 -8.45 8.19 1.42
C SER A 75 -9.57 7.72 0.49
N SER A 76 -10.83 7.89 0.90
CA SER A 76 -11.99 7.54 0.06
C SER A 76 -12.10 8.40 -1.23
N GLU A 77 -11.48 9.58 -1.25
CA GLU A 77 -11.43 10.45 -2.41
C GLU A 77 -10.15 10.25 -3.22
N VAL A 78 -9.03 9.98 -2.54
CA VAL A 78 -7.70 9.89 -3.14
C VAL A 78 -7.43 8.50 -3.74
N LEU A 79 -7.75 7.43 -3.01
CA LEU A 79 -7.44 6.07 -3.48
C LEU A 79 -8.02 5.74 -4.86
N PRO A 80 -9.26 6.12 -5.22
CA PRO A 80 -9.77 5.93 -6.58
C PRO A 80 -8.94 6.65 -7.66
N GLN A 81 -8.36 7.81 -7.34
CA GLN A 81 -7.49 8.54 -8.27
C GLN A 81 -6.18 7.80 -8.47
N LEU A 82 -5.54 7.32 -7.38
CA LEU A 82 -4.32 6.49 -7.47
C LEU A 82 -4.58 5.21 -8.28
N VAL A 83 -5.70 4.53 -8.04
CA VAL A 83 -6.11 3.35 -8.80
C VAL A 83 -6.26 3.68 -10.29
N SER A 84 -6.87 4.81 -10.63
CA SER A 84 -7.01 5.27 -12.01
C SER A 84 -5.65 5.55 -12.67
N GLU A 85 -4.72 6.18 -11.95
CA GLU A 85 -3.37 6.42 -12.43
C GLU A 85 -2.61 5.12 -12.68
N ILE A 86 -2.72 4.15 -11.75
CA ILE A 86 -2.11 2.82 -11.89
C ILE A 86 -2.66 2.10 -13.12
N LEU A 87 -3.98 2.17 -13.34
CA LEU A 87 -4.63 1.58 -14.50
C LEU A 87 -4.26 2.25 -15.84
N ALA A 88 -3.70 3.44 -15.80
CA ALA A 88 -3.18 4.14 -16.99
C ALA A 88 -1.75 3.73 -17.38
N ILE A 89 -1.01 3.02 -16.53
CA ILE A 89 0.36 2.55 -16.79
C ILE A 89 0.35 1.54 -17.94
N ARG A 90 1.32 1.65 -18.85
CA ARG A 90 1.47 0.71 -19.97
C ARG A 90 2.94 0.27 -20.15
N PRO A 91 3.22 -1.03 -20.23
CA PRO A 91 2.29 -2.15 -19.92
C PRO A 91 1.79 -2.09 -18.47
N LEU A 92 0.67 -2.75 -18.17
CA LEU A 92 0.13 -2.80 -16.81
C LEU A 92 1.11 -3.48 -15.85
N PRO A 93 1.19 -3.07 -14.58
CA PRO A 93 1.87 -3.87 -13.57
C PRO A 93 1.24 -5.26 -13.47
N ALA A 94 2.05 -6.30 -13.31
CA ALA A 94 1.51 -7.64 -13.10
C ALA A 94 0.94 -7.81 -11.68
N GLN A 95 1.40 -7.02 -10.72
CA GLN A 95 1.06 -7.16 -9.31
C GLN A 95 0.91 -5.80 -8.63
N ALA A 96 0.03 -5.75 -7.63
CA ALA A 96 -0.07 -4.65 -6.68
C ALA A 96 -0.01 -5.20 -5.25
N VAL A 97 0.78 -4.55 -4.42
CA VAL A 97 0.99 -4.92 -3.01
C VAL A 97 0.51 -3.77 -2.14
N VAL A 98 -0.31 -4.07 -1.14
CA VAL A 98 -0.70 -3.11 -0.11
C VAL A 98 0.01 -3.45 1.19
N PHE A 99 0.80 -2.52 1.68
CA PHE A 99 1.70 -2.69 2.83
C PHE A 99 1.03 -2.38 4.18
N GLY A 100 -0.27 -2.73 4.32
CA GLY A 100 -1.00 -2.62 5.57
C GLY A 100 -1.72 -1.29 5.77
N ASP A 101 -2.33 -1.17 6.95
CA ASP A 101 -3.19 -0.08 7.37
C ASP A 101 -4.32 0.21 6.36
N PHE A 102 -5.13 -0.85 6.12
CA PHE A 102 -6.34 -0.75 5.31
C PHE A 102 -7.41 0.08 6.01
N SER A 103 -7.58 -0.15 7.32
CA SER A 103 -8.53 0.57 8.15
C SER A 103 -7.91 1.85 8.72
N ALA A 104 -8.73 2.86 8.91
CA ALA A 104 -8.32 4.08 9.63
C ALA A 104 -8.41 3.92 11.15
N SER A 105 -8.90 2.79 11.66
CA SER A 105 -9.12 2.62 13.10
C SER A 105 -8.63 1.27 13.61
N SER A 106 -9.45 0.22 13.53
CA SER A 106 -9.20 -1.04 14.23
C SER A 106 -9.47 -2.27 13.36
N GLY A 107 -9.49 -2.13 12.05
CA GLY A 107 -9.65 -3.24 11.11
C GLY A 107 -11.05 -3.86 11.12
N TRP A 108 -12.10 -3.04 11.02
CA TRP A 108 -13.47 -3.54 10.89
C TRP A 108 -13.73 -4.18 9.53
N VAL A 109 -14.61 -5.16 9.47
CA VAL A 109 -14.98 -5.87 8.23
C VAL A 109 -15.44 -4.90 7.14
N GLU A 110 -16.19 -3.86 7.54
CA GLU A 110 -16.71 -2.84 6.64
C GLU A 110 -15.60 -2.03 5.97
N ASP A 111 -14.53 -1.71 6.71
CA ASP A 111 -13.38 -0.99 6.17
C ASP A 111 -12.64 -1.85 5.12
N PHE A 112 -12.48 -3.15 5.38
CA PHE A 112 -11.92 -4.09 4.40
C PHE A 112 -12.83 -4.30 3.18
N ARG A 113 -14.17 -4.29 3.36
CA ARG A 113 -15.12 -4.33 2.22
C ARG A 113 -14.98 -3.09 1.34
N LEU A 114 -14.80 -1.93 1.97
CA LEU A 114 -14.56 -0.68 1.26
C LEU A 114 -13.22 -0.74 0.51
N ALA A 115 -12.16 -1.24 1.16
CA ALA A 115 -10.86 -1.47 0.51
C ALA A 115 -10.98 -2.43 -0.69
N ALA A 116 -11.69 -3.54 -0.52
CA ALA A 116 -11.93 -4.48 -1.62
C ALA A 116 -12.66 -3.83 -2.80
N ALA A 117 -13.64 -2.97 -2.54
CA ALA A 117 -14.37 -2.25 -3.58
C ALA A 117 -13.46 -1.28 -4.36
N PHE A 118 -12.61 -0.52 -3.66
CA PHE A 118 -11.68 0.43 -4.31
C PHE A 118 -10.54 -0.26 -5.06
N LEU A 119 -10.07 -1.42 -4.58
CA LEU A 119 -8.99 -2.18 -5.23
C LEU A 119 -9.51 -3.11 -6.34
N LYS A 120 -10.83 -3.39 -6.37
CA LYS A 120 -11.43 -4.26 -7.39
C LYS A 120 -11.06 -3.90 -8.83
N PRO A 121 -11.03 -2.62 -9.26
CA PRO A 121 -10.64 -2.29 -10.63
C PRO A 121 -9.24 -2.77 -11.02
N LEU A 122 -8.29 -2.84 -10.06
CA LEU A 122 -6.97 -3.43 -10.32
C LEU A 122 -7.07 -4.93 -10.59
N ALA A 123 -7.83 -5.64 -9.75
CA ALA A 123 -8.06 -7.08 -9.92
C ALA A 123 -8.82 -7.39 -11.22
N ASP A 124 -9.85 -6.59 -11.57
CA ASP A 124 -10.61 -6.72 -12.81
C ASP A 124 -9.72 -6.50 -14.06
N ALA A 125 -8.70 -5.67 -13.95
CA ALA A 125 -7.69 -5.47 -15.00
C ALA A 125 -6.64 -6.59 -15.07
N GLY A 126 -6.71 -7.61 -14.21
CA GLY A 126 -5.78 -8.73 -14.17
C GLY A 126 -4.52 -8.49 -13.33
N ILE A 127 -4.46 -7.41 -12.55
CA ILE A 127 -3.36 -7.14 -11.63
C ILE A 127 -3.55 -7.98 -10.37
N ALA A 128 -2.59 -8.86 -10.06
CA ALA A 128 -2.68 -9.70 -8.87
C ALA A 128 -2.45 -8.88 -7.60
N LEU A 129 -3.35 -9.01 -6.59
CA LEU A 129 -3.26 -8.27 -5.35
C LEU A 129 -2.54 -9.10 -4.27
N SER A 130 -1.65 -8.47 -3.51
CA SER A 130 -0.97 -9.06 -2.35
C SER A 130 -0.97 -8.07 -1.19
N PHE A 131 -0.91 -8.59 0.06
CA PHE A 131 -1.22 -7.80 1.24
C PHE A 131 -0.27 -8.12 2.39
N ALA A 132 0.11 -7.09 3.14
CA ALA A 132 0.67 -7.18 4.49
C ALA A 132 -0.33 -6.57 5.49
N MET A 133 -0.13 -6.78 6.79
CA MET A 133 -0.97 -6.21 7.85
C MET A 133 -0.26 -5.09 8.58
N GLY A 134 -0.98 -3.99 8.81
CA GLY A 134 -0.54 -2.88 9.62
C GLY A 134 -1.18 -2.86 11.01
N ASN A 135 -0.81 -1.88 11.84
CA ASN A 135 -1.29 -1.78 13.21
C ASN A 135 -2.78 -1.37 13.33
N HIS A 136 -3.37 -0.82 12.29
CA HIS A 136 -4.79 -0.52 12.21
C HIS A 136 -5.65 -1.66 11.66
N ASP A 137 -5.06 -2.81 11.37
CA ASP A 137 -5.75 -3.93 10.74
C ASP A 137 -6.18 -5.02 11.73
N ASN A 138 -6.98 -5.98 11.23
CA ASN A 138 -7.42 -7.18 11.95
C ASN A 138 -7.43 -8.39 11.00
N ARG A 139 -6.63 -9.42 11.30
CA ARG A 139 -6.46 -10.60 10.45
C ARG A 139 -7.76 -11.34 10.17
N ALA A 140 -8.58 -11.52 11.20
CA ALA A 140 -9.85 -12.25 11.07
C ALA A 140 -10.85 -11.48 10.19
N CYS A 141 -10.95 -10.17 10.37
CA CYS A 141 -11.81 -9.32 9.56
C CYS A 141 -11.32 -9.25 8.11
N PHE A 142 -10.01 -9.16 7.90
CA PHE A 142 -9.39 -9.25 6.58
C PHE A 142 -9.75 -10.56 5.87
N LEU A 143 -9.56 -11.71 6.51
CA LEU A 143 -9.85 -13.02 5.92
C LEU A 143 -11.34 -13.29 5.70
N ARG A 144 -12.24 -12.58 6.38
CA ARG A 144 -13.69 -12.62 6.06
C ARG A 144 -13.99 -11.95 4.72
N VAL A 145 -13.22 -10.95 4.33
CA VAL A 145 -13.42 -10.20 3.08
C VAL A 145 -12.59 -10.78 1.94
N PHE A 146 -11.41 -11.29 2.24
CA PHE A 146 -10.48 -11.92 1.29
C PHE A 146 -10.25 -13.41 1.62
N PRO A 147 -11.31 -14.26 1.60
CA PRO A 147 -11.20 -15.66 2.06
C PRO A 147 -10.21 -16.48 1.23
N ASP A 148 -10.13 -16.22 -0.07
CA ASP A 148 -9.24 -16.95 -0.98
C ASP A 148 -7.76 -16.63 -0.73
N TYR A 149 -7.47 -15.51 -0.04
CA TYR A 149 -6.10 -15.16 0.33
C TYR A 149 -5.50 -16.15 1.32
N LYS A 150 -6.34 -16.87 2.07
CA LYS A 150 -5.90 -17.91 3.02
C LYS A 150 -5.06 -19.00 2.34
N ALA A 151 -5.36 -19.34 1.09
CA ALA A 151 -4.60 -20.33 0.32
C ALA A 151 -3.19 -19.86 -0.07
N ARG A 152 -2.89 -18.57 0.07
CA ARG A 152 -1.60 -17.97 -0.26
C ARG A 152 -0.70 -17.77 0.95
N LEU A 153 -1.21 -18.03 2.16
CA LEU A 153 -0.45 -17.84 3.39
C LEU A 153 0.63 -18.91 3.52
N LEU A 154 1.84 -18.46 3.82
CA LEU A 154 3.00 -19.33 4.09
C LEU A 154 3.08 -19.74 5.57
N MET A 155 2.28 -19.10 6.42
CA MET A 155 2.09 -19.45 7.82
C MET A 155 0.60 -19.47 8.15
N PRO A 156 0.07 -20.48 8.88
CA PRO A 156 -1.38 -20.64 9.05
C PRO A 156 -2.07 -19.50 9.77
N ASP A 157 -1.39 -18.85 10.70
CA ASP A 157 -1.96 -17.83 11.58
C ASP A 157 -1.35 -16.43 11.39
N ARG A 158 -0.74 -16.19 10.23
CA ARG A 158 -0.10 -14.91 9.89
C ARG A 158 -0.38 -14.58 8.42
N ILE A 159 -0.55 -13.31 8.13
CA ILE A 159 -0.70 -12.84 6.76
C ILE A 159 0.71 -12.70 6.13
N VAL A 160 1.40 -13.81 6.07
CA VAL A 160 2.74 -13.93 5.50
C VAL A 160 2.62 -14.55 4.11
N SER A 161 3.19 -13.89 3.12
CA SER A 161 3.13 -14.35 1.74
C SER A 161 4.43 -14.01 0.98
N LYS A 162 4.56 -14.58 -0.20
CA LYS A 162 5.66 -14.28 -1.13
C LYS A 162 5.11 -13.89 -2.49
N VAL A 163 5.67 -12.84 -3.05
CA VAL A 163 5.39 -12.34 -4.39
C VAL A 163 6.65 -12.48 -5.23
N SER A 164 6.54 -13.05 -6.40
CA SER A 164 7.71 -13.28 -7.27
C SER A 164 7.56 -12.54 -8.59
N THR A 165 8.69 -12.01 -9.05
CA THR A 165 8.89 -11.57 -10.45
C THR A 165 9.86 -12.54 -11.13
N PRO A 166 10.12 -12.41 -12.43
CA PRO A 166 11.18 -13.16 -13.09
C PRO A 166 12.57 -12.98 -12.46
N ASN A 167 12.86 -11.83 -11.84
CA ASN A 167 14.21 -11.49 -11.39
C ASN A 167 14.42 -11.46 -9.87
N ALA A 168 13.35 -11.33 -9.06
CA ALA A 168 13.47 -11.23 -7.61
C ALA A 168 12.21 -11.74 -6.90
N ASP A 169 12.36 -12.03 -5.61
CA ASP A 169 11.29 -12.37 -4.70
C ASP A 169 11.06 -11.25 -3.69
N LEU A 170 9.80 -11.01 -3.31
CA LEU A 170 9.39 -10.14 -2.19
C LEU A 170 8.66 -10.98 -1.15
N ILE A 171 9.23 -11.08 0.04
CA ILE A 171 8.61 -11.70 1.21
C ILE A 171 7.83 -10.63 1.95
N LEU A 172 6.53 -10.84 2.14
CA LEU A 172 5.66 -9.96 2.92
C LEU A 172 5.46 -10.54 4.32
N LEU A 173 5.90 -9.80 5.33
CA LEU A 173 5.78 -10.16 6.74
C LEU A 173 4.51 -9.57 7.35
N ASP A 174 4.00 -10.26 8.35
CA ASP A 174 2.90 -9.81 9.19
C ASP A 174 3.46 -9.24 10.50
N THR A 175 3.57 -7.93 10.58
CA THR A 175 4.10 -7.22 11.75
C THR A 175 3.01 -6.68 12.67
N LEU A 176 1.74 -7.01 12.43
CA LEU A 176 0.64 -6.64 13.31
C LEU A 176 0.84 -7.26 14.69
N LYS A 177 0.99 -6.41 15.70
CA LYS A 177 1.13 -6.81 17.10
C LYS A 177 -0.23 -7.15 17.68
N SER A 178 -0.42 -8.41 18.00
CA SER A 178 -1.66 -8.90 18.58
C SER A 178 -1.73 -8.65 20.07
N ARG A 179 -2.94 -8.35 20.57
CA ARG A 179 -3.21 -8.45 22.00
C ARG A 179 -3.48 -9.92 22.35
N PRO A 180 -2.91 -10.47 23.42
CA PRO A 180 -3.16 -11.85 23.82
C PRO A 180 -4.66 -12.15 23.91
N GLY A 181 -5.11 -13.18 23.19
CA GLY A 181 -6.50 -13.67 23.20
C GLY A 181 -7.53 -12.82 22.45
N LYS A 182 -7.13 -11.76 21.72
CA LYS A 182 -8.08 -10.87 21.01
C LYS A 182 -7.85 -10.72 19.51
N ASP A 183 -6.85 -11.38 18.97
CA ASP A 183 -6.39 -11.20 17.59
C ASP A 183 -7.39 -11.63 16.51
N TRP A 184 -8.27 -12.53 16.87
CA TRP A 184 -9.12 -13.23 15.91
C TRP A 184 -10.62 -12.97 16.10
N ALA A 185 -11.03 -12.40 17.23
CA ALA A 185 -12.42 -12.34 17.59
C ALA A 185 -13.14 -11.05 17.18
N GLU A 186 -12.61 -9.91 17.59
CA GLU A 186 -13.23 -8.60 17.37
C GLU A 186 -12.16 -7.53 17.16
N PRO A 187 -12.44 -6.49 16.36
CA PRO A 187 -11.58 -5.31 16.28
C PRO A 187 -11.39 -4.72 17.68
N ALA A 188 -10.17 -4.37 18.04
CA ALA A 188 -9.91 -3.75 19.32
C ALA A 188 -10.68 -2.43 19.41
N GLN A 189 -11.51 -2.28 20.44
CA GLN A 189 -12.30 -1.06 20.63
C GLN A 189 -11.43 0.14 21.01
N GLU A 190 -10.24 -0.11 21.57
CA GLU A 190 -9.32 0.94 21.99
C GLU A 190 -7.88 0.55 21.68
N GLY A 191 -7.17 1.48 21.06
CA GLY A 191 -5.72 1.53 20.96
C GLY A 191 -5.07 0.31 20.33
N ASN A 192 -4.90 0.36 19.04
CA ASN A 192 -3.94 -0.50 18.37
C ASN A 192 -2.56 -0.20 18.92
N PHE A 193 -1.72 -1.23 19.03
CA PHE A 193 -0.30 -0.99 19.25
C PHE A 193 0.24 -0.26 18.02
N VAL A 194 0.89 0.86 18.22
CA VAL A 194 1.56 1.56 17.13
C VAL A 194 2.77 0.77 16.65
N GLU A 195 3.42 0.06 17.58
CA GLU A 195 4.65 -0.70 17.33
C GLU A 195 4.38 -2.02 16.61
N GLY A 196 5.22 -2.33 15.62
CA GLY A 196 5.25 -3.62 14.96
C GLY A 196 6.02 -4.69 15.73
N THR A 197 5.71 -5.95 15.47
CA THR A 197 6.49 -7.09 15.99
C THR A 197 6.28 -8.32 15.13
N ILE A 198 7.25 -9.24 15.16
CA ILE A 198 7.05 -10.63 14.74
C ILE A 198 7.30 -11.56 15.92
N ASP A 199 6.56 -12.65 15.99
CA ASP A 199 6.78 -13.66 17.01
C ASP A 199 7.97 -14.58 16.67
N SER A 200 8.35 -15.47 17.61
CA SER A 200 9.46 -16.39 17.43
C SER A 200 9.26 -17.37 16.28
N ALA A 201 8.03 -17.79 16.01
CA ALA A 201 7.71 -18.70 14.91
C ALA A 201 7.91 -18.01 13.56
N GLN A 202 7.40 -16.77 13.40
CA GLN A 202 7.60 -16.01 12.17
C GLN A 202 9.07 -15.62 11.98
N ARG A 203 9.79 -15.35 13.07
CA ARG A 203 11.23 -15.06 13.03
C ARG A 203 12.04 -16.26 12.54
N ALA A 204 11.77 -17.47 13.08
CA ALA A 204 12.41 -18.69 12.64
C ALA A 204 12.10 -18.98 11.15
N TRP A 205 10.84 -18.86 10.78
CA TRP A 205 10.42 -19.02 9.39
C TRP A 205 11.12 -18.01 8.44
N LEU A 206 11.23 -16.73 8.83
CA LEU A 206 11.95 -15.73 8.05
C LEU A 206 13.41 -16.10 7.88
N ALA A 207 14.09 -16.48 8.96
CA ALA A 207 15.49 -16.89 8.91
C ALA A 207 15.71 -18.06 7.93
N ASP A 208 14.86 -19.08 7.95
CA ASP A 208 14.89 -20.19 7.02
C ASP A 208 14.61 -19.75 5.57
N ALA A 209 13.60 -18.90 5.38
CA ALA A 209 13.21 -18.42 4.06
C ALA A 209 14.31 -17.59 3.36
N ILE A 210 14.99 -16.69 4.10
CA ILE A 210 16.05 -15.85 3.52
C ILE A 210 17.37 -16.60 3.40
N SER A 211 17.67 -17.58 4.28
CA SER A 211 18.89 -18.39 4.18
C SER A 211 18.84 -19.39 3.03
N SER A 212 17.65 -19.91 2.72
CA SER A 212 17.42 -20.82 1.59
C SER A 212 17.16 -20.11 0.26
N ALA A 213 17.09 -18.78 0.26
CA ALA A 213 16.80 -18.02 -0.95
C ALA A 213 17.95 -18.10 -1.98
N THR A 214 17.61 -18.53 -3.19
CA THR A 214 18.56 -18.65 -4.32
C THR A 214 18.46 -17.50 -5.31
N ARG A 215 17.59 -16.52 -5.03
CA ARG A 215 17.30 -15.36 -5.88
C ARG A 215 17.42 -14.09 -5.06
N PRO A 216 17.66 -12.92 -5.71
CA PRO A 216 17.54 -11.64 -5.04
C PRO A 216 16.21 -11.54 -4.30
N THR A 217 16.28 -11.25 -3.01
CA THR A 217 15.12 -11.23 -2.12
C THR A 217 14.96 -9.85 -1.49
N PHE A 218 13.74 -9.37 -1.47
CA PHE A 218 13.32 -8.19 -0.73
C PHE A 218 12.42 -8.64 0.42
N VAL A 219 12.49 -7.93 1.53
CA VAL A 219 11.58 -8.14 2.65
C VAL A 219 10.70 -6.90 2.77
N GLY A 220 9.41 -7.12 2.82
CA GLY A 220 8.41 -6.08 2.98
C GLY A 220 7.58 -6.31 4.23
N ALA A 221 7.23 -5.25 4.93
CA ALA A 221 6.33 -5.26 6.06
C ALA A 221 5.61 -3.90 6.18
N HIS A 222 4.66 -3.79 7.09
CA HIS A 222 4.10 -2.48 7.37
C HIS A 222 5.04 -1.61 8.20
N HIS A 223 5.60 -2.14 9.29
CA HIS A 223 6.44 -1.40 10.22
C HIS A 223 7.92 -1.41 9.86
N PRO A 224 8.70 -0.42 10.32
CA PRO A 224 10.15 -0.41 10.23
C PRO A 224 10.80 -1.68 10.81
N ALA A 225 11.93 -2.12 10.26
CA ALA A 225 12.63 -3.32 10.72
C ALA A 225 13.10 -3.22 12.17
N GLN A 226 13.42 -1.99 12.64
CA GLN A 226 13.81 -1.70 14.02
C GLN A 226 12.67 -1.98 15.00
N GLU A 227 11.46 -1.55 14.67
CA GLU A 227 10.28 -1.81 15.49
C GLU A 227 9.92 -3.29 15.50
N ALA A 228 9.93 -3.93 14.35
CA ALA A 228 9.71 -5.37 14.23
C ALA A 228 10.85 -6.22 14.83
N ARG A 229 11.98 -5.58 15.22
CA ARG A 229 13.18 -6.21 15.83
C ARG A 229 13.80 -7.29 14.97
N ILE A 230 13.84 -7.07 13.63
CA ILE A 230 14.36 -8.02 12.64
C ILE A 230 15.59 -7.49 11.90
N VAL A 231 16.19 -6.41 12.36
CA VAL A 231 17.35 -5.80 11.70
C VAL A 231 18.47 -6.81 11.49
N LYS A 232 18.80 -7.60 12.53
CA LYS A 232 19.87 -8.59 12.46
C LYS A 232 19.61 -9.63 11.35
N GLU A 233 18.41 -10.18 11.29
CA GLU A 233 18.04 -11.19 10.28
C GLU A 233 18.18 -10.61 8.87
N ILE A 234 17.76 -9.36 8.68
CA ILE A 234 17.82 -8.67 7.39
C ILE A 234 19.27 -8.40 6.96
N VAL A 235 20.10 -7.82 7.84
CA VAL A 235 21.46 -7.39 7.45
C VAL A 235 22.48 -8.52 7.40
N THR A 236 22.19 -9.68 8.03
CA THR A 236 23.08 -10.84 7.97
C THR A 236 22.76 -11.79 6.81
N ALA A 237 21.64 -11.59 6.11
CA ALA A 237 21.23 -12.44 5.01
C ALA A 237 21.80 -11.94 3.66
N PRO A 238 22.73 -12.67 3.03
CA PRO A 238 23.35 -12.22 1.76
C PRO A 238 22.35 -12.14 0.60
N SER A 239 21.25 -12.86 0.67
CA SER A 239 20.18 -12.85 -0.34
C SER A 239 19.25 -11.64 -0.25
N VAL A 240 19.26 -10.87 0.86
CA VAL A 240 18.37 -9.71 1.08
C VAL A 240 19.02 -8.43 0.58
N PHE A 241 18.36 -7.78 -0.37
CA PHE A 241 18.84 -6.57 -1.05
C PHE A 241 18.09 -5.30 -0.67
N GLY A 242 16.94 -5.41 -0.04
CA GLY A 242 16.18 -4.26 0.41
C GLY A 242 15.10 -4.61 1.43
N TYR A 243 14.75 -3.62 2.25
CA TYR A 243 13.61 -3.67 3.15
C TYR A 243 12.66 -2.52 2.84
N ILE A 244 11.39 -2.83 2.58
CA ILE A 244 10.38 -1.87 2.13
C ILE A 244 9.22 -1.88 3.13
N PHE A 245 8.78 -0.69 3.57
CA PHE A 245 7.74 -0.58 4.59
C PHE A 245 6.88 0.68 4.43
N GLY A 246 5.75 0.72 5.12
CA GLY A 246 4.81 1.84 5.18
C GLY A 246 4.89 2.60 6.49
N HIS A 247 3.76 2.73 7.21
CA HIS A 247 3.60 3.20 8.58
C HIS A 247 3.91 4.69 8.82
N ASP A 248 5.04 5.19 8.34
CA ASP A 248 5.51 6.55 8.61
C ASP A 248 4.85 7.61 7.73
N HIS A 249 4.16 7.21 6.65
CA HIS A 249 3.50 8.09 5.67
C HIS A 249 4.45 9.11 5.04
N VAL A 250 5.70 8.74 4.83
CA VAL A 250 6.71 9.59 4.24
C VAL A 250 7.49 8.85 3.15
N ILE A 251 7.91 9.56 2.12
CA ILE A 251 8.84 9.04 1.13
C ILE A 251 10.26 9.24 1.66
N ALA A 252 10.88 8.17 2.08
CA ALA A 252 12.24 8.18 2.62
C ALA A 252 13.06 6.99 2.15
N GLU A 253 14.37 7.16 2.19
CA GLU A 253 15.38 6.15 1.95
C GLU A 253 16.38 6.19 3.10
N ASN A 254 16.70 5.04 3.65
CA ASN A 254 17.64 4.87 4.73
C ASN A 254 18.41 3.55 4.56
N PHE A 255 19.30 3.26 5.51
CA PHE A 255 20.08 2.04 5.53
C PHE A 255 19.96 1.37 6.89
N LEU A 256 19.82 0.04 6.87
CA LEU A 256 19.89 -0.80 8.06
C LEU A 256 21.33 -1.30 8.23
N HIS A 257 21.81 -1.26 9.45
CA HIS A 257 23.03 -1.92 9.91
C HIS A 257 22.83 -2.38 11.35
N ASP A 258 23.49 -3.44 11.76
CA ASP A 258 23.40 -3.96 13.13
C ASP A 258 24.43 -3.34 14.10
N GLY A 259 25.23 -2.39 13.63
CA GLY A 259 26.28 -1.76 14.43
C GLY A 259 27.60 -2.53 14.48
N TYR A 260 27.69 -3.68 13.84
CA TYR A 260 28.93 -4.46 13.77
C TYR A 260 29.64 -4.28 12.44
N SER A 261 30.96 -4.19 12.46
CA SER A 261 31.78 -3.86 11.27
C SER A 261 31.73 -4.89 10.13
N ASN A 262 31.23 -6.09 10.39
CA ASN A 262 31.13 -7.18 9.41
C ASN A 262 29.70 -7.40 8.90
N SER A 263 28.74 -6.60 9.32
CA SER A 263 27.37 -6.70 8.82
C SER A 263 27.22 -5.99 7.48
N GLN A 264 26.35 -6.54 6.65
CA GLN A 264 25.94 -5.85 5.42
C GLN A 264 25.06 -4.64 5.77
N THR A 265 25.18 -3.62 4.95
CA THR A 265 24.20 -2.54 4.95
C THR A 265 23.07 -2.89 3.98
N VAL A 266 21.84 -2.86 4.45
CA VAL A 266 20.67 -3.10 3.61
C VAL A 266 19.90 -1.79 3.45
N GLN A 267 19.68 -1.42 2.20
CA GLN A 267 18.92 -0.23 1.85
C GLN A 267 17.45 -0.39 2.17
N THR A 268 16.83 0.65 2.71
CA THR A 268 15.38 0.66 3.01
C THR A 268 14.67 1.76 2.26
N ALA A 269 13.39 1.52 1.99
CA ALA A 269 12.50 2.52 1.43
C ALA A 269 11.20 2.56 2.21
N THR A 270 10.78 3.76 2.59
CA THR A 270 9.48 4.03 3.23
C THR A 270 8.50 4.49 2.16
N LEU A 271 7.29 3.94 2.19
CA LEU A 271 6.26 4.17 1.20
C LEU A 271 5.35 5.36 1.59
N PRO A 272 4.82 6.09 0.60
CA PRO A 272 3.80 7.10 0.83
C PRO A 272 2.48 6.48 1.26
N SER A 273 1.64 7.28 1.89
CA SER A 273 0.27 6.91 2.24
C SER A 273 -0.65 6.90 1.00
N GLY A 274 -1.59 5.99 0.99
CA GLY A 274 -2.65 5.91 -0.02
C GLY A 274 -3.77 6.95 0.14
N GLY A 275 -3.57 8.00 0.96
CA GLY A 275 -4.49 9.13 1.02
C GLY A 275 -4.83 9.68 2.41
N PHE A 276 -4.24 9.17 3.50
CA PHE A 276 -4.65 9.59 4.84
C PHE A 276 -3.97 10.89 5.31
N TRP A 277 -2.64 10.92 5.39
CA TRP A 277 -1.82 12.09 5.71
C TRP A 277 -0.36 11.82 5.34
N GLY A 278 0.48 12.86 5.36
CA GLY A 278 1.89 12.77 4.98
C GLY A 278 2.10 12.88 3.46
N ASP A 279 3.06 12.19 2.94
CA ASP A 279 3.27 12.06 1.49
C ASP A 279 2.22 11.14 0.91
N ILE A 280 1.48 11.61 -0.10
CA ILE A 280 0.38 10.88 -0.71
C ILE A 280 0.80 10.35 -2.07
N GLY A 281 0.61 9.06 -2.30
CA GLY A 281 0.96 8.47 -3.58
C GLY A 281 1.10 6.95 -3.54
N TYR A 282 1.96 6.45 -4.41
CA TYR A 282 2.32 5.04 -4.54
C TYR A 282 3.75 4.91 -5.05
N ALA A 283 4.27 3.69 -5.12
CA ALA A 283 5.56 3.44 -5.71
C ALA A 283 5.49 2.35 -6.80
N LEU A 284 6.36 2.46 -7.78
CA LEU A 284 6.57 1.48 -8.85
C LEU A 284 7.85 0.72 -8.55
N PHE A 285 7.74 -0.58 -8.34
CA PHE A 285 8.88 -1.45 -8.11
C PHE A 285 9.12 -2.33 -9.34
N ARG A 286 10.26 -2.12 -9.99
CA ARG A 286 10.66 -2.85 -11.19
C ARG A 286 11.93 -3.64 -10.92
N THR A 287 11.90 -4.92 -11.29
CA THR A 287 13.06 -5.81 -11.14
C THR A 287 13.75 -6.05 -12.48
N TYR A 288 15.07 -6.10 -12.44
CA TYR A 288 15.96 -6.42 -13.55
C TYR A 288 16.89 -7.58 -13.15
N HIS A 289 17.71 -8.05 -14.06
CA HIS A 289 18.63 -9.16 -13.79
C HIS A 289 19.75 -8.78 -12.80
N ASP A 290 20.09 -7.50 -12.69
CA ASP A 290 21.21 -6.96 -11.92
C ASP A 290 20.81 -6.01 -10.79
N ARG A 291 19.55 -5.58 -10.77
CA ARG A 291 19.05 -4.60 -9.78
C ARG A 291 17.53 -4.60 -9.68
N ALA A 292 17.01 -3.89 -8.70
CA ALA A 292 15.64 -3.42 -8.67
C ALA A 292 15.58 -1.90 -8.51
N GLU A 293 14.53 -1.30 -9.03
CA GLU A 293 14.28 0.14 -8.94
C GLU A 293 12.92 0.38 -8.31
N LEU A 294 12.86 1.26 -7.29
CA LEU A 294 11.64 1.74 -6.68
C LEU A 294 11.47 3.22 -7.02
N THR A 295 10.50 3.53 -7.86
CA THR A 295 10.20 4.92 -8.27
C THR A 295 8.95 5.40 -7.56
N PHE A 296 9.06 6.47 -6.79
CA PHE A 296 7.93 7.07 -6.09
C PHE A 296 7.10 7.94 -7.03
N ARG A 297 5.79 7.86 -6.86
CA ARG A 297 4.79 8.69 -7.51
C ARG A 297 4.04 9.43 -6.42
N GLN A 298 4.49 10.64 -6.13
CA GLN A 298 3.87 11.52 -5.16
C GLN A 298 2.82 12.39 -5.86
N THR A 299 1.56 12.22 -5.49
CA THR A 299 0.43 12.95 -6.11
C THR A 299 0.00 14.14 -5.28
N ASP A 300 0.15 14.07 -3.95
CA ASP A 300 -0.19 15.17 -3.03
C ASP A 300 0.64 15.05 -1.74
N PHE A 301 0.50 16.07 -0.90
CA PHE A 301 1.00 16.10 0.47
C PHE A 301 -0.09 16.60 1.39
N TYR A 302 -0.41 15.81 2.41
CA TYR A 302 -1.55 16.12 3.27
C TYR A 302 -1.18 16.14 4.76
N PHE A 303 -1.53 17.22 5.44
CA PHE A 303 -1.49 17.29 6.89
C PHE A 303 -2.80 16.82 7.51
N ASN A 304 -2.72 16.01 8.55
CA ASN A 304 -3.87 15.61 9.36
C ASN A 304 -4.71 16.84 9.76
N ARG A 305 -6.04 16.79 9.59
CA ARG A 305 -6.97 17.89 9.91
C ARG A 305 -6.81 18.46 11.34
N ARG A 306 -6.38 17.67 12.31
CA ARG A 306 -6.04 18.16 13.66
C ARG A 306 -4.89 19.17 13.68
N TRP A 307 -4.04 19.16 12.67
CA TRP A 307 -2.90 20.05 12.51
C TRP A 307 -3.17 21.15 11.46
N GLN A 308 -4.25 21.04 10.68
CA GLN A 308 -4.60 22.00 9.63
C GLN A 308 -4.89 23.42 10.13
N ASP A 309 -5.40 23.57 11.36
CA ASP A 309 -5.65 24.88 11.96
C ASP A 309 -4.38 25.70 12.25
N ARG A 310 -3.21 25.10 12.04
CA ARG A 310 -1.92 25.75 12.27
C ARG A 310 -1.11 25.93 10.98
N SER A 311 -1.74 26.44 9.94
CA SER A 311 -1.12 26.84 8.68
C SER A 311 -0.49 25.67 7.89
N ARG A 312 -1.01 25.43 6.69
CA ARG A 312 -0.26 24.68 5.66
C ARG A 312 1.15 25.26 5.61
N PRO A 313 2.22 24.45 5.64
CA PRO A 313 3.54 25.01 5.47
C PRO A 313 3.56 25.90 4.25
N LYS A 314 4.20 27.07 4.31
CA LYS A 314 4.23 28.03 3.20
C LYS A 314 4.69 27.39 1.87
N ASN A 315 5.34 26.24 1.93
CA ASN A 315 5.91 25.48 0.81
C ASN A 315 5.24 24.13 0.54
N TRP A 316 3.99 23.89 1.01
CA TRP A 316 3.34 22.59 0.80
C TRP A 316 3.26 22.16 -0.67
N ARG A 317 3.05 23.12 -1.59
CA ARG A 317 3.04 22.85 -3.03
C ARG A 317 4.40 22.48 -3.60
N GLU A 318 5.48 22.93 -2.97
CA GLU A 318 6.84 22.55 -3.33
C GLU A 318 7.16 21.15 -2.83
N ARG A 319 6.63 20.74 -1.66
CA ARG A 319 6.80 19.38 -1.13
C ARG A 319 6.16 18.31 -1.98
N VAL A 320 5.01 18.57 -2.59
CA VAL A 320 4.37 17.64 -3.54
C VAL A 320 5.27 17.29 -4.72
N LYS A 321 6.20 18.17 -5.09
CA LYS A 321 7.14 17.93 -6.19
C LYS A 321 8.47 17.32 -5.74
N MET A 322 8.77 17.34 -4.44
CA MET A 322 10.09 16.94 -3.94
C MET A 322 10.41 15.47 -4.17
N HIS A 323 9.41 14.62 -4.15
CA HIS A 323 9.59 13.18 -4.18
C HIS A 323 8.99 12.50 -5.40
N ASP A 324 8.18 13.22 -6.21
CA ASP A 324 7.63 12.65 -7.44
C ASP A 324 8.75 12.34 -8.43
N GLY A 325 8.79 11.09 -8.90
CA GLY A 325 9.85 10.58 -9.77
C GLY A 325 11.17 10.26 -9.06
N ARG A 326 11.28 10.47 -7.73
CA ARG A 326 12.47 10.01 -6.98
C ARG A 326 12.59 8.49 -7.11
N MET A 327 13.79 8.02 -7.35
CA MET A 327 14.09 6.60 -7.56
C MET A 327 15.16 6.12 -6.59
N VAL A 328 14.93 4.95 -6.01
CA VAL A 328 15.88 4.18 -5.19
C VAL A 328 16.30 2.96 -6.00
N THR A 329 17.60 2.74 -6.15
CA THR A 329 18.15 1.60 -6.88
C THR A 329 18.78 0.62 -5.91
N PHE A 330 18.34 -0.62 -5.94
CA PHE A 330 18.87 -1.74 -5.15
C PHE A 330 19.73 -2.61 -6.07
N TRP A 331 21.04 -2.48 -5.98
CA TRP A 331 21.97 -3.28 -6.77
C TRP A 331 22.15 -4.68 -6.18
N TYR A 332 22.11 -5.72 -7.01
CA TYR A 332 22.32 -7.11 -6.58
C TYR A 332 23.80 -7.45 -6.46
N ASP A 333 24.66 -6.73 -7.18
CA ASP A 333 26.10 -6.76 -6.97
C ASP A 333 26.43 -5.77 -5.87
N LYS A 334 26.50 -6.28 -4.62
CA LYS A 334 26.85 -5.46 -3.46
C LYS A 334 28.38 -5.27 -3.49
N PRO A 335 28.89 -4.09 -3.79
CA PRO A 335 30.33 -3.86 -3.63
C PRO A 335 30.70 -4.03 -2.17
N ALA A 336 31.70 -4.85 -1.90
CA ALA A 336 32.13 -5.27 -0.58
C ALA A 336 32.52 -4.13 0.38
N ASN A 337 32.54 -2.86 -0.06
CA ASN A 337 33.05 -1.70 0.70
C ASN A 337 32.35 -0.38 0.33
N PHE A 338 31.02 -0.28 0.45
CA PHE A 338 30.37 1.00 0.12
C PHE A 338 30.45 2.07 1.22
N TYR A 339 30.90 1.74 2.44
CA TYR A 339 31.00 2.70 3.54
C TYR A 339 32.30 2.52 4.36
N HIS A 340 33.41 2.95 3.80
CA HIS A 340 34.57 3.43 4.53
C HIS A 340 34.89 4.83 3.99
N GLY A 341 34.13 5.81 4.48
CA GLY A 341 34.38 7.21 4.28
C GLY A 341 33.87 7.98 5.48
#